data_57ae7daf30c1ce1e2c90bd5773a615ef
#
_entry.id   57ae7daf30c1ce1e2c90bd5773a615ef
#
_cell.length_a   1.000
_cell.length_b   1.000
_cell.length_c   1.000
_cell.angle_alpha   90.00
_cell.angle_beta   90.00
_cell.angle_gamma   90.00
#
_symmetry.space_group_name_H-M   'P 1'
#
loop_
_entity.id
_entity.type
_entity.pdbx_description
1 polymer ?
#
loop_
_entity_poly.entity_id
_entity_poly.type
_entity_poly.pdbx_seq_one_letter_code
_entity_poly.pdbx_strand_id
1 'polypeptide(L)'
;MPSGRPRTSWPAGTVAVAAAAVTLAAALPAHAVAGDPVPDGAYAFAAKLDIGDGKRSCSAALVDRQWLVSAASCFADDPAAGTGVGAGAPKWPTTATVGRTDVSASGGSVAKVVDLVPYPGRDLVMAKLDKPVGGITPVRVAASGPVPGETLTVAGYGRTRTEWVPGRLHAAPFTVDSVDAASVGITGAAADAAVCKGDTGGPALRVTNGTAELVAVNSRSWQGGCLGSEETRRNAVDARVDGLADWIAAVAELPRQDLVAGDYDGNGTADLFTADAARNLSVWKSRKGGAFGLPDKLTGGWNFTQTVAADFTGDGVTDLVARQERRTAGPDGPAGTFLRMWVGTKEGSFERPVDVTGDWFVTEVVAGDFTGDGKTDLIGKVGNDLWLWAGHGNGEFAKRALVTQGWAYTQTTAGDFNGDGIADLVARDDKKNLWLFPGRKGGTFAEKVLLTGGWKYTQTVAGDFTGNGKTDLIARDDEPGTVLRWAGRGNGTFAARVPVSSSY
;
A
#
# COMPACT_ATOMS: atom_id res chain seq x y z
N MET A 1 -42.39 97.45 30.81
CA MET A 1 -41.44 96.88 29.87
C MET A 1 -40.24 96.37 30.61
N PRO A 2 -39.74 95.28 30.51
CA PRO A 2 -40.28 93.88 30.49
C PRO A 2 -40.11 93.19 31.83
N SER A 3 -40.88 92.18 31.93
CA SER A 3 -41.13 91.25 33.06
C SER A 3 -40.02 90.24 33.38
N GLY A 4 -39.60 90.16 34.62
CA GLY A 4 -38.77 89.08 35.11
C GLY A 4 -39.59 87.93 35.72
N ARG A 5 -39.35 86.71 35.31
CA ARG A 5 -39.92 85.51 35.89
C ARG A 5 -38.98 84.92 36.91
N PRO A 6 -39.44 84.40 38.03
CA PRO A 6 -38.58 83.70 38.99
C PRO A 6 -38.33 82.21 38.60
N ARG A 7 -37.11 81.76 38.82
CA ARG A 7 -36.72 80.34 38.69
C ARG A 7 -37.07 79.56 39.96
N THR A 8 -37.86 78.53 39.80
CA THR A 8 -38.09 77.51 40.82
C THR A 8 -37.11 76.35 40.60
N SER A 9 -36.30 76.13 41.60
CA SER A 9 -35.40 74.96 41.70
C SER A 9 -36.16 73.72 42.20
N TRP A 10 -36.04 72.63 41.45
CA TRP A 10 -36.50 71.28 41.90
C TRP A 10 -35.31 70.44 42.34
N PRO A 11 -35.43 69.57 43.39
CA PRO A 11 -34.34 68.76 43.84
C PRO A 11 -34.15 67.51 42.94
N ALA A 12 -32.89 67.16 42.65
CA ALA A 12 -32.50 66.00 41.90
C ALA A 12 -32.75 64.71 42.74
N GLY A 13 -33.70 63.93 42.27
CA GLY A 13 -33.88 62.56 42.77
C GLY A 13 -32.91 61.59 42.08
N THR A 14 -32.01 60.98 42.83
CA THR A 14 -31.14 59.92 42.40
C THR A 14 -31.93 58.62 42.19
N VAL A 15 -32.11 58.20 40.93
CA VAL A 15 -32.64 56.90 40.59
C VAL A 15 -31.44 55.90 40.54
N ALA A 16 -31.38 55.00 41.50
CA ALA A 16 -30.45 53.88 41.48
C ALA A 16 -30.95 52.84 40.49
N VAL A 17 -30.30 52.72 39.35
CA VAL A 17 -30.51 51.61 38.39
C VAL A 17 -29.74 50.42 38.88
N ALA A 18 -30.41 49.40 39.42
CA ALA A 18 -29.85 48.10 39.69
C ALA A 18 -29.62 47.39 38.35
N ALA A 19 -28.39 47.33 37.90
CA ALA A 19 -27.98 46.48 36.75
C ALA A 19 -27.97 45.00 37.22
N ALA A 20 -29.02 44.26 36.84
CA ALA A 20 -29.00 42.80 36.93
C ALA A 20 -28.02 42.27 35.86
N ALA A 21 -26.86 41.83 36.29
CA ALA A 21 -25.93 41.09 35.46
C ALA A 21 -26.54 39.68 35.14
N VAL A 22 -27.16 39.58 33.96
CA VAL A 22 -27.50 38.26 33.39
C VAL A 22 -26.19 37.67 32.95
N THR A 23 -25.62 36.78 33.74
CA THR A 23 -24.56 35.87 33.30
C THR A 23 -25.17 34.94 32.25
N LEU A 24 -24.99 35.24 30.97
CA LEU A 24 -25.12 34.23 29.94
C LEU A 24 -24.05 33.16 30.25
N ALA A 25 -24.47 32.06 30.86
CA ALA A 25 -23.71 30.84 30.82
C ALA A 25 -23.66 30.43 29.33
N ALA A 26 -22.54 30.75 28.67
CA ALA A 26 -22.24 30.17 27.36
C ALA A 26 -22.29 28.65 27.61
N ALA A 27 -23.29 27.98 27.03
CA ALA A 27 -23.29 26.53 26.94
C ALA A 27 -22.02 26.14 26.18
N LEU A 28 -21.07 25.55 26.92
CA LEU A 28 -19.91 24.94 26.29
C LEU A 28 -20.42 23.91 25.28
N PRO A 29 -19.93 23.88 24.06
CA PRO A 29 -20.36 22.89 23.10
C PRO A 29 -20.11 21.50 23.69
N ALA A 30 -21.09 20.63 23.56
CA ALA A 30 -20.97 19.24 23.96
C ALA A 30 -19.99 18.52 23.01
N HIS A 31 -18.99 17.90 23.57
CA HIS A 31 -17.85 17.28 22.87
C HIS A 31 -18.09 15.78 22.59
N ALA A 32 -17.54 15.28 21.49
CA ALA A 32 -17.68 13.90 21.00
C ALA A 32 -16.39 13.41 20.26
N VAL A 33 -16.05 12.18 20.08
CA VAL A 33 -15.02 11.21 20.46
C VAL A 33 -15.02 11.41 21.93
N ALA A 34 -16.08 11.46 22.53
CA ALA A 34 -16.11 12.41 23.56
C ALA A 34 -14.90 13.41 23.40
N GLY A 35 -14.87 14.20 22.35
CA GLY A 35 -13.88 15.22 21.92
C GLY A 35 -14.55 16.24 20.98
N ASP A 36 -13.84 17.27 20.52
CA ASP A 36 -14.39 18.29 19.63
C ASP A 36 -14.56 17.80 18.19
N PRO A 37 -15.59 18.24 17.46
CA PRO A 37 -15.63 18.13 16.00
C PRO A 37 -14.38 18.79 15.42
N VAL A 38 -13.66 18.08 14.57
CA VAL A 38 -12.46 18.66 13.94
C VAL A 38 -12.84 19.69 12.91
N PRO A 39 -12.02 20.73 12.70
CA PRO A 39 -12.19 21.69 11.61
C PRO A 39 -12.21 20.98 10.26
N ASP A 40 -12.97 21.53 9.30
CA ASP A 40 -13.08 20.97 7.97
C ASP A 40 -11.70 20.86 7.30
N GLY A 41 -11.41 19.66 6.75
CA GLY A 41 -10.14 19.32 6.14
C GLY A 41 -9.04 18.88 7.11
N ALA A 42 -9.23 19.00 8.43
CA ALA A 42 -8.28 18.43 9.40
C ALA A 42 -8.34 16.90 9.38
N TYR A 43 -7.16 16.27 9.47
CA TYR A 43 -7.01 14.81 9.40
C TYR A 43 -7.73 14.18 8.18
N ALA A 44 -7.60 14.79 7.00
CA ALA A 44 -8.27 14.34 5.77
C ALA A 44 -7.98 12.88 5.42
N PHE A 45 -6.88 12.31 5.91
CA PHE A 45 -6.55 10.89 5.78
C PHE A 45 -7.43 9.97 6.64
N ALA A 46 -8.19 10.49 7.61
CA ALA A 46 -9.12 9.67 8.36
C ALA A 46 -10.29 9.20 7.49
N ALA A 47 -10.72 7.98 7.70
CA ALA A 47 -11.78 7.35 6.95
C ALA A 47 -12.86 6.77 7.86
N LYS A 48 -14.12 6.86 7.43
CA LYS A 48 -15.24 6.11 7.99
C LYS A 48 -15.44 4.83 7.19
N LEU A 49 -15.55 3.72 7.88
CA LEU A 49 -15.91 2.43 7.31
C LEU A 49 -17.38 2.11 7.62
N ASP A 50 -18.15 1.79 6.59
CA ASP A 50 -19.51 1.27 6.68
C ASP A 50 -19.50 -0.19 6.23
N ILE A 51 -19.76 -1.12 7.15
CA ILE A 51 -19.54 -2.55 6.96
C ILE A 51 -20.89 -3.28 7.01
N GLY A 52 -21.19 -4.02 5.96
CA GLY A 52 -22.40 -4.86 5.89
C GLY A 52 -23.68 -4.05 5.84
N ASP A 53 -23.73 -2.98 5.04
CA ASP A 53 -24.89 -2.12 4.86
C ASP A 53 -25.46 -1.61 6.19
N GLY A 54 -24.59 -1.02 7.01
CA GLY A 54 -24.95 -0.43 8.30
C GLY A 54 -24.94 -1.40 9.50
N LYS A 55 -24.50 -2.65 9.33
CA LYS A 55 -24.34 -3.58 10.47
C LYS A 55 -23.28 -3.14 11.45
N ARG A 56 -22.17 -2.54 10.94
CA ARG A 56 -21.08 -2.00 11.73
C ARG A 56 -20.58 -0.70 11.14
N SER A 57 -20.09 0.17 12.00
CA SER A 57 -19.28 1.32 11.63
C SER A 57 -17.95 1.22 12.34
N CYS A 58 -16.88 1.50 11.60
CA CYS A 58 -15.51 1.60 12.10
C CYS A 58 -14.84 2.84 11.53
N SER A 59 -13.66 3.14 12.04
CA SER A 59 -12.78 4.17 11.51
C SER A 59 -11.53 3.54 10.90
N ALA A 60 -10.78 4.32 10.12
CA ALA A 60 -9.53 3.90 9.51
C ALA A 60 -8.65 5.11 9.20
N ALA A 61 -7.42 4.89 8.78
CA ALA A 61 -6.52 5.92 8.28
C ALA A 61 -5.92 5.54 6.92
N LEU A 62 -5.90 6.49 5.99
CA LEU A 62 -5.25 6.34 4.68
C LEU A 62 -3.73 6.39 4.88
N VAL A 63 -3.04 5.30 4.58
CA VAL A 63 -1.57 5.14 4.70
C VAL A 63 -0.87 5.02 3.37
N ASP A 64 -1.61 4.72 2.31
CA ASP A 64 -1.21 4.77 0.91
C ASP A 64 -2.42 5.21 0.08
N ARG A 65 -2.21 5.66 -1.16
CA ARG A 65 -3.30 6.16 -2.03
C ARG A 65 -4.46 5.18 -2.23
N GLN A 66 -4.23 3.90 -2.07
CA GLN A 66 -5.24 2.85 -2.26
C GLN A 66 -5.39 1.93 -1.04
N TRP A 67 -4.74 2.26 0.08
CA TRP A 67 -4.77 1.42 1.26
C TRP A 67 -5.08 2.21 2.53
N LEU A 68 -5.99 1.65 3.29
CA LEU A 68 -6.30 2.07 4.64
C LEU A 68 -5.64 1.11 5.63
N VAL A 69 -5.28 1.60 6.81
CA VAL A 69 -5.04 0.79 7.99
C VAL A 69 -6.22 0.93 8.94
N SER A 70 -6.67 -0.19 9.53
CA SER A 70 -7.76 -0.25 10.48
C SER A 70 -7.55 -1.41 11.46
N ALA A 71 -8.47 -1.60 12.42
CA ALA A 71 -8.46 -2.75 13.29
C ALA A 71 -9.01 -4.00 12.58
N ALA A 72 -8.35 -5.14 12.74
CA ALA A 72 -8.82 -6.42 12.19
C ALA A 72 -10.19 -6.82 12.76
N SER A 73 -10.44 -6.53 14.03
CA SER A 73 -11.72 -6.76 14.72
C SER A 73 -12.92 -6.11 14.03
N CYS A 74 -12.73 -5.04 13.24
CA CYS A 74 -13.78 -4.44 12.43
C CYS A 74 -14.37 -5.42 11.41
N PHE A 75 -13.55 -6.32 10.88
CA PHE A 75 -13.92 -7.28 9.85
C PHE A 75 -14.15 -8.70 10.38
N ALA A 76 -13.87 -8.96 11.65
CA ALA A 76 -14.06 -10.25 12.28
C ALA A 76 -15.55 -10.59 12.46
N ASP A 77 -15.91 -11.88 12.45
CA ASP A 77 -17.26 -12.35 12.77
C ASP A 77 -17.63 -12.00 14.21
N ASP A 78 -16.72 -12.28 15.13
CA ASP A 78 -16.80 -11.85 16.53
C ASP A 78 -15.69 -10.83 16.82
N PRO A 79 -16.03 -9.53 16.91
CA PRO A 79 -15.06 -8.49 17.24
C PRO A 79 -14.40 -8.66 18.61
N ALA A 80 -15.06 -9.34 19.56
CA ALA A 80 -14.51 -9.56 20.90
C ALA A 80 -13.39 -10.61 20.90
N ALA A 81 -13.42 -11.54 19.96
CA ALA A 81 -12.35 -12.52 19.77
C ALA A 81 -11.09 -11.91 19.13
N GLY A 82 -11.18 -10.72 18.55
CA GLY A 82 -10.06 -9.85 18.14
C GLY A 82 -9.18 -10.32 17.00
N THR A 83 -9.13 -11.62 16.70
CA THR A 83 -8.24 -12.20 15.69
C THR A 83 -8.94 -13.32 14.97
N GLY A 84 -8.89 -13.38 13.67
CA GLY A 84 -9.57 -14.43 12.89
C GLY A 84 -10.04 -13.90 11.54
N VAL A 85 -9.53 -12.74 11.15
CA VAL A 85 -9.74 -12.19 9.82
C VAL A 85 -8.77 -12.85 8.86
N GLY A 86 -9.28 -13.51 7.84
CA GLY A 86 -8.48 -14.04 6.74
C GLY A 86 -8.04 -12.93 5.79
N ALA A 87 -6.93 -13.15 5.07
CA ALA A 87 -6.58 -12.32 3.93
C ALA A 87 -7.58 -12.56 2.78
N GLY A 88 -7.78 -11.54 1.94
CA GLY A 88 -8.69 -11.60 0.80
C GLY A 88 -9.89 -10.66 0.93
N ALA A 89 -10.91 -10.87 0.10
CA ALA A 89 -12.09 -10.01 0.10
C ALA A 89 -12.80 -9.97 1.46
N PRO A 90 -13.29 -8.80 1.92
CA PRO A 90 -14.05 -8.72 3.16
C PRO A 90 -15.34 -9.55 3.07
N LYS A 91 -15.70 -10.23 4.13
CA LYS A 91 -16.91 -11.06 4.21
C LYS A 91 -18.19 -10.28 3.94
N TRP A 92 -18.23 -9.03 4.36
CA TRP A 92 -19.38 -8.15 4.12
C TRP A 92 -18.99 -6.97 3.22
N PRO A 93 -19.89 -6.52 2.34
CA PRO A 93 -19.67 -5.31 1.57
C PRO A 93 -19.24 -4.18 2.50
N THR A 94 -18.15 -3.52 2.17
CA THR A 94 -17.58 -2.46 3.00
C THR A 94 -17.31 -1.24 2.14
N THR A 95 -17.83 -0.09 2.57
CA THR A 95 -17.60 1.21 1.95
C THR A 95 -16.75 2.07 2.84
N ALA A 96 -15.71 2.68 2.29
CA ALA A 96 -14.85 3.66 2.95
C ALA A 96 -15.15 5.06 2.42
N THR A 97 -15.39 6.01 3.34
CA THR A 97 -15.48 7.44 3.03
C THR A 97 -14.24 8.13 3.56
N VAL A 98 -13.40 8.67 2.68
CA VAL A 98 -12.10 9.28 3.00
C VAL A 98 -12.14 10.77 2.66
N GLY A 99 -11.53 11.61 3.51
CA GLY A 99 -11.39 13.05 3.24
C GLY A 99 -12.61 13.89 3.49
N ARG A 100 -13.55 13.40 4.29
CA ARG A 100 -14.74 14.16 4.72
C ARG A 100 -14.78 14.25 6.23
N THR A 101 -14.53 15.40 6.77
CA THR A 101 -14.78 15.66 8.20
C THR A 101 -16.26 15.59 8.55
N ASP A 102 -17.11 15.93 7.59
CA ASP A 102 -18.55 15.65 7.61
C ASP A 102 -18.90 14.70 6.47
N VAL A 103 -19.37 13.49 6.79
CA VAL A 103 -19.65 12.45 5.78
C VAL A 103 -20.77 12.85 4.81
N SER A 104 -21.63 13.80 5.21
CA SER A 104 -22.72 14.33 4.36
C SER A 104 -22.21 15.35 3.33
N ALA A 105 -20.99 15.89 3.52
CA ALA A 105 -20.42 16.87 2.62
C ALA A 105 -20.06 16.26 1.26
N SER A 106 -20.00 17.09 0.24
CA SER A 106 -19.45 16.75 -1.06
C SER A 106 -17.92 16.78 -1.03
N GLY A 107 -17.26 16.11 -1.97
CA GLY A 107 -15.79 16.01 -2.03
C GLY A 107 -15.27 14.71 -1.40
N GLY A 108 -13.95 14.66 -1.13
CA GLY A 108 -13.30 13.44 -0.67
C GLY A 108 -13.48 12.27 -1.64
N SER A 109 -13.31 11.05 -1.14
CA SER A 109 -13.43 9.83 -1.91
C SER A 109 -14.35 8.84 -1.20
N VAL A 110 -15.25 8.19 -1.97
CA VAL A 110 -16.02 7.04 -1.52
C VAL A 110 -15.60 5.85 -2.37
N ALA A 111 -15.11 4.80 -1.74
CA ALA A 111 -14.55 3.63 -2.40
C ALA A 111 -14.98 2.35 -1.67
N LYS A 112 -14.97 1.20 -2.36
CA LYS A 112 -15.22 -0.10 -1.75
C LYS A 112 -13.92 -0.69 -1.23
N VAL A 113 -13.98 -1.37 -0.10
CA VAL A 113 -12.88 -2.25 0.33
C VAL A 113 -13.02 -3.56 -0.42
N VAL A 114 -11.96 -3.95 -1.12
CA VAL A 114 -11.94 -5.14 -1.99
C VAL A 114 -11.00 -6.24 -1.50
N ASP A 115 -10.08 -5.91 -0.60
CA ASP A 115 -9.10 -6.86 -0.10
C ASP A 115 -8.64 -6.49 1.31
N LEU A 116 -8.28 -7.50 2.10
CA LEU A 116 -7.81 -7.38 3.48
C LEU A 116 -6.49 -8.12 3.65
N VAL A 117 -5.51 -7.49 4.30
CA VAL A 117 -4.25 -8.10 4.69
C VAL A 117 -4.04 -7.89 6.19
N PRO A 118 -4.45 -8.85 7.04
CA PRO A 118 -4.28 -8.74 8.48
C PRO A 118 -2.81 -8.87 8.90
N TYR A 119 -2.41 -8.14 9.94
CA TYR A 119 -1.09 -8.27 10.55
C TYR A 119 -1.11 -9.41 11.58
N PRO A 120 -0.20 -10.38 11.52
CA PRO A 120 -0.17 -11.48 12.49
C PRO A 120 0.09 -11.00 13.92
N GLY A 121 -0.76 -11.40 14.86
CA GLY A 121 -0.54 -11.15 16.29
C GLY A 121 -0.90 -9.74 16.79
N ARG A 122 -1.48 -8.86 15.94
CA ARG A 122 -2.04 -7.56 16.36
C ARG A 122 -3.45 -7.39 15.79
N ASP A 123 -4.28 -6.63 16.51
CA ASP A 123 -5.59 -6.20 15.97
C ASP A 123 -5.39 -5.10 14.92
N LEU A 124 -4.84 -5.50 13.78
CA LEU A 124 -4.45 -4.59 12.71
C LEU A 124 -4.68 -5.24 11.35
N VAL A 125 -5.20 -4.46 10.41
CA VAL A 125 -5.44 -4.90 9.03
C VAL A 125 -5.18 -3.76 8.04
N MET A 126 -4.55 -4.07 6.92
CA MET A 126 -4.57 -3.22 5.74
C MET A 126 -5.79 -3.56 4.90
N ALA A 127 -6.54 -2.54 4.47
CA ALA A 127 -7.76 -2.67 3.67
C ALA A 127 -7.59 -1.94 2.34
N LYS A 128 -7.63 -2.70 1.22
CA LYS A 128 -7.46 -2.17 -0.14
C LYS A 128 -8.76 -1.56 -0.65
N LEU A 129 -8.64 -0.39 -1.24
CA LEU A 129 -9.74 0.27 -1.94
C LEU A 129 -9.81 -0.17 -3.41
N ASP A 130 -11.01 -0.21 -3.98
CA ASP A 130 -11.26 -0.53 -5.39
C ASP A 130 -10.69 0.52 -6.36
N LYS A 131 -10.39 1.72 -5.85
CA LYS A 131 -9.80 2.83 -6.61
C LYS A 131 -8.92 3.69 -5.71
N PRO A 132 -7.88 4.35 -6.26
CA PRO A 132 -7.04 5.25 -5.50
C PRO A 132 -7.78 6.51 -5.05
N VAL A 133 -7.40 7.02 -3.88
CA VAL A 133 -7.89 8.28 -3.32
C VAL A 133 -7.03 9.43 -3.86
N GLY A 134 -7.65 10.34 -4.61
CA GLY A 134 -6.97 11.52 -5.15
C GLY A 134 -7.07 12.73 -4.22
N GLY A 135 -6.06 13.61 -4.25
CA GLY A 135 -6.08 14.90 -3.55
C GLY A 135 -5.94 14.84 -2.03
N ILE A 136 -5.71 13.66 -1.45
CA ILE A 136 -5.51 13.46 -0.01
C ILE A 136 -4.14 12.85 0.21
N THR A 137 -3.34 13.48 1.08
CA THR A 137 -2.04 12.95 1.49
C THR A 137 -2.21 11.87 2.54
N PRO A 138 -1.70 10.64 2.32
CA PRO A 138 -1.69 9.60 3.32
C PRO A 138 -0.91 10.01 4.59
N VAL A 139 -1.34 9.54 5.75
CA VAL A 139 -0.61 9.77 7.00
C VAL A 139 0.65 8.92 7.03
N ARG A 140 1.76 9.51 7.52
CA ARG A 140 3.01 8.79 7.73
C ARG A 140 2.93 7.95 9.00
N VAL A 141 3.53 6.78 8.98
CA VAL A 141 3.74 5.96 10.18
C VAL A 141 4.88 6.57 11.00
N ALA A 142 4.69 6.64 12.30
CA ALA A 142 5.71 7.16 13.21
C ALA A 142 6.96 6.26 13.21
N ALA A 143 8.13 6.89 13.13
CA ALA A 143 9.41 6.19 13.15
C ALA A 143 9.79 5.66 14.55
N SER A 144 9.19 6.22 15.61
CA SER A 144 9.46 5.83 17.00
C SER A 144 8.18 5.49 17.73
N GLY A 145 8.27 4.53 18.66
CA GLY A 145 7.17 4.12 19.50
C GLY A 145 6.67 5.22 20.43
N PRO A 146 5.44 5.06 20.99
CA PRO A 146 4.92 5.94 22.02
C PRO A 146 5.67 5.73 23.32
N VAL A 147 5.67 6.75 24.19
CA VAL A 147 6.27 6.67 25.53
C VAL A 147 5.23 6.99 26.60
N PRO A 148 5.27 6.36 27.81
CA PRO A 148 4.36 6.69 28.89
C PRO A 148 4.39 8.18 29.23
N GLY A 149 3.22 8.78 29.41
CA GLY A 149 3.04 10.22 29.65
C GLY A 149 2.96 11.07 28.36
N GLU A 150 3.22 10.50 27.19
CA GLU A 150 3.05 11.18 25.91
C GLU A 150 1.55 11.48 25.66
N THR A 151 1.27 12.60 25.01
CA THR A 151 -0.08 12.92 24.54
C THR A 151 -0.23 12.58 23.07
N LEU A 152 -1.20 11.72 22.75
CA LEU A 152 -1.62 11.39 21.40
C LEU A 152 -2.97 12.03 21.09
N THR A 153 -3.21 12.40 19.87
CA THR A 153 -4.53 12.80 19.37
C THR A 153 -5.22 11.61 18.77
N VAL A 154 -6.34 11.18 19.34
CA VAL A 154 -7.16 10.09 18.81
C VAL A 154 -8.29 10.68 17.99
N ALA A 155 -8.53 10.13 16.80
CA ALA A 155 -9.59 10.60 15.91
C ALA A 155 -10.47 9.44 15.40
N GLY A 156 -11.78 9.71 15.24
CA GLY A 156 -12.72 8.70 14.76
C GLY A 156 -14.11 9.24 14.45
N TYR A 157 -14.92 8.36 13.86
CA TYR A 157 -16.33 8.61 13.52
C TYR A 157 -17.28 7.81 14.44
N GLY A 158 -16.79 7.44 15.60
CA GLY A 158 -17.53 6.64 16.55
C GLY A 158 -18.62 7.43 17.27
N ARG A 159 -19.39 6.69 18.04
CA ARG A 159 -20.43 7.20 18.92
C ARG A 159 -19.88 8.28 19.85
N THR A 160 -20.73 9.25 20.16
CA THR A 160 -20.38 10.34 21.04
C THR A 160 -21.15 10.23 22.37
N ARG A 161 -21.13 11.25 23.20
CA ARG A 161 -21.98 11.33 24.41
C ARG A 161 -23.45 11.55 24.08
N THR A 162 -23.73 12.14 22.90
CA THR A 162 -25.06 12.61 22.49
C THR A 162 -25.58 11.97 21.23
N GLU A 163 -24.70 11.38 20.41
CA GLU A 163 -25.06 10.82 19.09
C GLU A 163 -24.63 9.36 18.97
N TRP A 164 -25.54 8.52 18.46
CA TRP A 164 -25.28 7.10 18.22
C TRP A 164 -24.38 6.86 17.01
N VAL A 165 -24.57 7.63 15.95
CA VAL A 165 -23.82 7.56 14.69
C VAL A 165 -23.56 8.98 14.23
N PRO A 166 -22.49 9.62 14.70
CA PRO A 166 -22.17 10.98 14.29
C PRO A 166 -21.81 11.03 12.81
N GLY A 167 -22.25 12.11 12.16
CA GLY A 167 -21.91 12.40 10.76
C GLY A 167 -20.54 13.06 10.62
N ARG A 168 -19.84 13.41 11.70
CA ARG A 168 -18.59 14.17 11.70
C ARG A 168 -17.44 13.40 12.34
N LEU A 169 -16.22 13.70 11.86
CA LEU A 169 -14.99 13.28 12.49
C LEU A 169 -14.76 14.08 13.78
N HIS A 170 -14.41 13.39 14.85
CA HIS A 170 -14.07 13.98 16.13
C HIS A 170 -12.65 13.60 16.52
N ALA A 171 -12.02 14.41 17.37
CA ALA A 171 -10.70 14.12 17.90
C ALA A 171 -10.54 14.65 19.33
N ALA A 172 -9.76 13.93 20.14
CA ALA A 172 -9.43 14.33 21.50
C ALA A 172 -7.99 13.95 21.87
N PRO A 173 -7.38 14.63 22.84
CA PRO A 173 -6.10 14.25 23.41
C PRO A 173 -6.25 13.09 24.39
N PHE A 174 -5.31 12.13 24.31
CA PHE A 174 -5.19 10.99 25.20
C PHE A 174 -3.77 10.90 25.73
N THR A 175 -3.63 10.53 27.01
CA THR A 175 -2.32 10.27 27.62
C THR A 175 -1.98 8.79 27.48
N VAL A 176 -0.75 8.48 27.12
CA VAL A 176 -0.22 7.11 27.09
C VAL A 176 0.02 6.65 28.52
N ASP A 177 -0.67 5.59 28.95
CA ASP A 177 -0.54 5.00 30.29
C ASP A 177 0.52 3.89 30.31
N SER A 178 0.51 3.03 29.30
CA SER A 178 1.40 1.87 29.20
C SER A 178 1.75 1.56 27.75
N VAL A 179 2.91 0.93 27.57
CA VAL A 179 3.41 0.53 26.24
C VAL A 179 3.88 -0.92 26.32
N ASP A 180 3.26 -1.80 25.51
CA ASP A 180 3.66 -3.19 25.33
C ASP A 180 4.27 -3.40 23.92
N ALA A 181 4.73 -4.59 23.63
CA ALA A 181 5.34 -4.92 22.35
C ALA A 181 4.41 -4.71 21.13
N ALA A 182 3.09 -4.92 21.32
CA ALA A 182 2.07 -4.87 20.25
C ALA A 182 0.97 -3.85 20.49
N SER A 183 0.88 -3.28 21.69
CA SER A 183 -0.21 -2.42 22.10
C SER A 183 0.25 -1.23 22.93
N VAL A 184 -0.62 -0.24 23.04
CA VAL A 184 -0.46 0.93 23.88
C VAL A 184 -1.76 1.17 24.63
N GLY A 185 -1.68 1.32 25.95
CA GLY A 185 -2.79 1.74 26.82
C GLY A 185 -2.89 3.25 26.84
N ILE A 186 -4.08 3.79 26.67
CA ILE A 186 -4.34 5.23 26.65
C ILE A 186 -5.54 5.59 27.51
N THR A 187 -5.51 6.78 28.11
CA THR A 187 -6.65 7.37 28.85
C THR A 187 -6.92 8.78 28.36
N GLY A 188 -8.19 9.14 28.23
CA GLY A 188 -8.58 10.49 27.83
C GLY A 188 -7.97 11.55 28.73
N ALA A 189 -7.24 12.51 28.16
CA ALA A 189 -6.61 13.62 28.90
C ALA A 189 -7.64 14.63 29.42
N ALA A 190 -8.81 14.71 28.80
CA ALA A 190 -9.94 15.52 29.26
C ALA A 190 -11.02 14.65 29.91
N ALA A 191 -11.80 15.24 30.82
CA ALA A 191 -12.82 14.53 31.59
C ALA A 191 -13.93 13.90 30.72
N ASP A 192 -14.06 14.31 29.50
CA ASP A 192 -15.05 13.87 28.51
C ASP A 192 -14.44 13.08 27.35
N ALA A 193 -13.10 12.96 27.23
CA ALA A 193 -12.45 12.16 26.20
C ALA A 193 -12.62 10.66 26.45
N ALA A 194 -13.13 9.93 25.45
CA ALA A 194 -13.30 8.47 25.48
C ALA A 194 -13.28 7.91 24.04
N VAL A 195 -12.76 6.71 23.86
CA VAL A 195 -12.88 5.94 22.62
C VAL A 195 -14.17 5.13 22.66
N CYS A 196 -15.04 5.32 21.68
CA CYS A 196 -16.39 4.74 21.66
C CYS A 196 -16.58 3.76 20.50
N LYS A 197 -17.72 3.02 20.48
CA LYS A 197 -18.07 2.14 19.36
C LYS A 197 -18.12 2.92 18.04
N GLY A 198 -17.38 2.47 17.04
CA GLY A 198 -17.21 3.15 15.76
C GLY A 198 -15.85 3.85 15.62
N ASP A 199 -15.15 4.15 16.72
CA ASP A 199 -13.78 4.67 16.69
C ASP A 199 -12.75 3.56 16.46
N THR A 200 -13.12 2.30 16.69
CA THR A 200 -12.26 1.15 16.39
C THR A 200 -11.71 1.25 14.98
N GLY A 201 -10.40 1.07 14.83
CA GLY A 201 -9.69 1.25 13.57
C GLY A 201 -9.22 2.68 13.28
N GLY A 202 -9.68 3.67 14.05
CA GLY A 202 -9.29 5.06 13.91
C GLY A 202 -7.85 5.32 14.37
N PRO A 203 -7.22 6.41 13.87
CA PRO A 203 -5.84 6.72 14.16
C PRO A 203 -5.62 7.32 15.54
N ALA A 204 -4.56 6.87 16.22
CA ALA A 204 -3.92 7.56 17.33
C ALA A 204 -2.64 8.22 16.81
N LEU A 205 -2.56 9.53 16.90
CA LEU A 205 -1.62 10.39 16.20
C LEU A 205 -0.67 11.11 17.15
N ARG A 206 0.61 11.12 16.85
CA ARG A 206 1.56 12.11 17.38
C ARG A 206 1.48 13.34 16.50
N VAL A 207 1.18 14.50 17.10
CA VAL A 207 1.11 15.77 16.36
C VAL A 207 2.26 16.67 16.82
N THR A 208 3.20 16.95 15.93
CA THR A 208 4.36 17.82 16.21
C THR A 208 4.40 18.92 15.17
N ASN A 209 4.35 20.18 15.63
CA ASN A 209 4.36 21.35 14.74
C ASN A 209 3.32 21.28 13.60
N GLY A 210 2.13 20.76 13.90
CA GLY A 210 1.04 20.63 12.93
C GLY A 210 1.16 19.42 11.99
N THR A 211 2.23 18.63 12.10
CA THR A 211 2.41 17.40 11.31
C THR A 211 1.95 16.20 12.14
N ALA A 212 1.05 15.39 11.59
CA ALA A 212 0.55 14.18 12.21
C ALA A 212 1.31 12.94 11.73
N GLU A 213 1.69 12.06 12.66
CA GLU A 213 2.24 10.74 12.41
C GLU A 213 1.37 9.69 13.11
N LEU A 214 1.11 8.58 12.43
CA LEU A 214 0.33 7.47 12.95
C LEU A 214 1.17 6.62 13.90
N VAL A 215 0.80 6.57 15.17
CA VAL A 215 1.50 5.81 16.21
C VAL A 215 0.80 4.48 16.48
N ALA A 216 -0.54 4.50 16.52
CA ALA A 216 -1.36 3.33 16.82
C ALA A 216 -2.74 3.45 16.15
N VAL A 217 -3.48 2.36 16.21
CA VAL A 217 -4.85 2.22 15.69
C VAL A 217 -5.75 1.78 16.83
N ASN A 218 -6.87 2.46 17.04
CA ASN A 218 -7.82 2.13 18.08
C ASN A 218 -8.32 0.68 17.95
N SER A 219 -8.17 -0.11 19.00
CA SER A 219 -8.58 -1.52 19.03
C SER A 219 -9.79 -1.74 19.95
N ARG A 220 -9.66 -1.49 21.22
CA ARG A 220 -10.70 -1.76 22.24
C ARG A 220 -10.75 -0.67 23.28
N SER A 221 -11.96 -0.44 23.83
CA SER A 221 -12.17 0.48 24.94
C SER A 221 -13.24 -0.03 25.89
N TRP A 222 -13.26 0.53 27.09
CA TRP A 222 -14.28 0.24 28.12
C TRP A 222 -15.59 1.00 27.89
N GLN A 223 -15.64 1.95 26.97
CA GLN A 223 -16.83 2.73 26.60
C GLN A 223 -17.33 3.71 27.68
N GLY A 224 -16.56 4.02 28.73
CA GLY A 224 -16.95 4.98 29.71
C GLY A 224 -17.10 6.38 29.13
N GLY A 225 -18.25 7.01 29.32
CA GLY A 225 -18.59 8.33 28.78
C GLY A 225 -19.24 8.31 27.40
N CYS A 226 -19.42 7.14 26.77
CA CYS A 226 -20.11 6.98 25.49
C CYS A 226 -21.65 6.89 25.69
N LEU A 227 -22.42 7.38 24.73
CA LEU A 227 -23.89 7.32 24.77
C LEU A 227 -24.38 5.88 24.98
N GLY A 228 -25.25 5.69 25.96
CA GLY A 228 -25.84 4.39 26.32
C GLY A 228 -24.87 3.42 26.99
N SER A 229 -23.74 3.89 27.51
CA SER A 229 -22.85 3.09 28.36
C SER A 229 -23.00 3.49 29.82
N GLU A 230 -23.10 2.51 30.71
CA GLU A 230 -23.09 2.68 32.18
C GLU A 230 -21.66 2.54 32.75
N GLU A 231 -20.71 2.18 31.91
CA GLU A 231 -19.30 2.02 32.27
C GLU A 231 -18.67 3.39 32.58
N THR A 232 -17.83 3.44 33.59
CA THR A 232 -17.14 4.67 34.01
C THR A 232 -15.67 4.73 33.57
N ARG A 233 -15.06 3.58 33.30
CA ARG A 233 -13.66 3.49 32.82
C ARG A 233 -13.55 4.01 31.41
N ARG A 234 -12.58 4.90 31.15
CA ARG A 234 -12.33 5.57 29.85
C ARG A 234 -11.05 5.14 29.16
N ASN A 235 -10.36 4.18 29.75
CA ASN A 235 -9.16 3.63 29.16
C ASN A 235 -9.49 2.94 27.84
N ALA A 236 -8.53 2.97 26.94
CA ALA A 236 -8.55 2.21 25.70
C ALA A 236 -7.21 1.51 25.50
N VAL A 237 -7.20 0.54 24.61
CA VAL A 237 -6.00 -0.17 24.17
C VAL A 237 -5.97 -0.12 22.65
N ASP A 238 -4.88 0.40 22.12
CA ASP A 238 -4.66 0.56 20.69
C ASP A 238 -3.58 -0.40 20.21
N ALA A 239 -3.70 -0.83 18.97
CA ALA A 239 -2.68 -1.64 18.28
C ALA A 239 -1.56 -0.73 17.75
N ARG A 240 -0.32 -0.95 18.17
CA ARG A 240 0.84 -0.16 17.73
C ARG A 240 1.14 -0.41 16.25
N VAL A 241 1.48 0.66 15.53
CA VAL A 241 1.92 0.61 14.13
C VAL A 241 3.35 1.11 13.91
N ASP A 242 3.95 1.74 14.92
CA ASP A 242 5.36 2.10 14.86
C ASP A 242 6.23 0.86 14.63
N GLY A 243 7.26 0.99 13.81
CA GLY A 243 8.07 -0.15 13.36
C GLY A 243 7.39 -1.05 12.30
N LEU A 244 6.20 -0.70 11.80
CA LEU A 244 5.49 -1.42 10.73
C LEU A 244 5.50 -0.69 9.39
N ALA A 245 6.26 0.39 9.25
CA ALA A 245 6.34 1.14 7.99
C ALA A 245 6.74 0.24 6.81
N ASP A 246 7.73 -0.66 7.01
CA ASP A 246 8.17 -1.59 5.97
C ASP A 246 7.08 -2.62 5.62
N TRP A 247 6.32 -3.11 6.61
CA TRP A 247 5.19 -4.00 6.33
C TRP A 247 4.07 -3.29 5.58
N ILE A 248 3.71 -2.07 6.00
CA ILE A 248 2.69 -1.25 5.33
C ILE A 248 3.12 -0.95 3.89
N ALA A 249 4.39 -0.59 3.67
CA ALA A 249 4.93 -0.38 2.33
C ALA A 249 4.90 -1.66 1.50
N ALA A 250 5.33 -2.79 2.06
CA ALA A 250 5.30 -4.08 1.38
C ALA A 250 3.88 -4.50 0.98
N VAL A 251 2.89 -4.30 1.86
CA VAL A 251 1.47 -4.57 1.54
C VAL A 251 0.95 -3.59 0.49
N ALA A 252 1.26 -2.31 0.59
CA ALA A 252 0.85 -1.30 -0.38
C ALA A 252 1.49 -1.53 -1.75
N GLU A 253 2.71 -2.06 -1.78
CA GLU A 253 3.43 -2.41 -3.01
C GLU A 253 3.07 -3.79 -3.58
N LEU A 254 2.47 -4.70 -2.79
CA LEU A 254 2.09 -6.05 -3.23
C LEU A 254 1.31 -6.09 -4.57
N PRO A 255 0.44 -5.14 -4.92
CA PRO A 255 -0.17 -5.10 -6.24
C PRO A 255 0.75 -4.53 -7.33
N ARG A 256 1.93 -4.00 -6.95
CA ARG A 256 2.86 -3.33 -7.86
C ARG A 256 4.02 -4.23 -8.30
N GLN A 257 4.22 -5.37 -7.66
CA GLN A 257 5.47 -6.12 -7.80
C GLN A 257 5.47 -7.23 -8.85
N ASP A 258 4.34 -7.61 -9.46
CA ASP A 258 4.36 -8.85 -10.23
C ASP A 258 3.71 -8.75 -11.60
N LEU A 259 4.20 -7.84 -12.44
CA LEU A 259 4.19 -8.06 -13.87
C LEU A 259 5.48 -8.82 -14.21
N VAL A 260 5.35 -10.05 -14.69
CA VAL A 260 6.46 -10.87 -15.15
C VAL A 260 6.13 -11.33 -16.57
N ALA A 261 7.09 -11.22 -17.46
CA ALA A 261 6.92 -11.63 -18.85
C ALA A 261 7.61 -12.97 -19.11
N GLY A 262 6.95 -13.87 -19.83
CA GLY A 262 7.50 -15.15 -20.27
C GLY A 262 6.50 -15.88 -21.15
N ASP A 263 6.97 -16.66 -22.13
CA ASP A 263 6.12 -17.45 -23.03
C ASP A 263 5.68 -18.74 -22.29
N TYR A 264 4.54 -18.67 -21.60
CA TYR A 264 4.04 -19.77 -20.76
C TYR A 264 3.50 -20.95 -21.53
N ASP A 265 2.85 -20.70 -22.67
CA ASP A 265 2.20 -21.76 -23.44
C ASP A 265 3.01 -22.16 -24.70
N GLY A 266 4.23 -21.65 -24.86
CA GLY A 266 5.15 -22.00 -25.92
C GLY A 266 4.70 -21.55 -27.31
N ASN A 267 3.83 -20.52 -27.39
CA ASN A 267 3.28 -20.05 -28.65
C ASN A 267 4.18 -19.03 -29.39
N GLY A 268 5.33 -18.68 -28.81
CA GLY A 268 6.28 -17.69 -29.30
C GLY A 268 5.92 -16.25 -28.99
N THR A 269 4.90 -16.02 -28.15
CA THR A 269 4.54 -14.68 -27.64
C THR A 269 4.67 -14.65 -26.13
N ALA A 270 5.22 -13.55 -25.59
CA ALA A 270 5.32 -13.41 -24.15
C ALA A 270 3.95 -13.21 -23.49
N ASP A 271 3.67 -13.98 -22.47
CA ASP A 271 2.53 -13.87 -21.58
C ASP A 271 2.85 -12.99 -20.39
N LEU A 272 1.83 -12.57 -19.64
CA LEU A 272 2.00 -11.83 -18.39
C LEU A 272 1.59 -12.70 -17.21
N PHE A 273 2.52 -12.93 -16.29
CA PHE A 273 2.20 -13.45 -14.97
C PHE A 273 1.94 -12.29 -14.03
N THR A 274 0.95 -12.46 -13.17
CA THR A 274 0.58 -11.48 -12.14
C THR A 274 0.32 -12.19 -10.83
N ALA A 275 0.81 -11.64 -9.72
CA ALA A 275 0.37 -12.05 -8.41
C ALA A 275 -0.61 -11.01 -7.84
N ASP A 276 -1.77 -11.47 -7.37
CA ASP A 276 -2.75 -10.59 -6.75
C ASP A 276 -2.51 -10.44 -5.23
N ALA A 277 -3.24 -9.54 -4.59
CA ALA A 277 -3.14 -9.31 -3.16
C ALA A 277 -3.58 -10.52 -2.31
N ALA A 278 -4.39 -11.41 -2.87
CA ALA A 278 -4.74 -12.69 -2.25
C ALA A 278 -3.66 -13.76 -2.47
N ARG A 279 -2.51 -13.36 -3.05
CA ARG A 279 -1.37 -14.24 -3.35
C ARG A 279 -1.73 -15.39 -4.31
N ASN A 280 -2.61 -15.11 -5.26
CA ASN A 280 -2.81 -16.00 -6.39
C ASN A 280 -1.86 -15.58 -7.50
N LEU A 281 -1.07 -16.53 -8.00
CA LEU A 281 -0.32 -16.37 -9.24
C LEU A 281 -1.25 -16.75 -10.39
N SER A 282 -1.37 -15.86 -11.36
CA SER A 282 -2.19 -16.06 -12.56
C SER A 282 -1.39 -15.70 -13.81
N VAL A 283 -1.73 -16.32 -14.94
CA VAL A 283 -1.15 -16.00 -16.24
C VAL A 283 -2.22 -15.42 -17.17
N TRP A 284 -1.87 -14.36 -17.86
CA TRP A 284 -2.65 -13.74 -18.93
C TRP A 284 -2.00 -14.11 -20.25
N LYS A 285 -2.57 -15.09 -20.95
CA LYS A 285 -2.03 -15.58 -22.21
C LYS A 285 -2.18 -14.54 -23.31
N SER A 286 -1.09 -14.24 -23.96
CA SER A 286 -1.05 -13.29 -25.07
C SER A 286 -1.62 -13.90 -26.34
N ARG A 287 -2.08 -13.03 -27.22
CA ARG A 287 -2.53 -13.36 -28.57
C ARG A 287 -1.75 -12.52 -29.58
N LYS A 288 -1.51 -13.03 -30.76
CA LYS A 288 -0.87 -12.26 -31.84
C LYS A 288 -1.54 -10.88 -31.97
N GLY A 289 -0.70 -9.83 -32.00
CA GLY A 289 -1.17 -8.45 -31.96
C GLY A 289 -1.21 -7.83 -30.55
N GLY A 290 -0.91 -8.61 -29.50
CA GLY A 290 -0.67 -8.12 -28.13
C GLY A 290 -1.92 -7.81 -27.31
N ALA A 291 -3.04 -8.47 -27.61
CA ALA A 291 -4.18 -8.57 -26.71
C ALA A 291 -3.97 -9.77 -25.79
N PHE A 292 -4.55 -9.71 -24.58
CA PHE A 292 -4.49 -10.81 -23.60
C PHE A 292 -5.85 -11.45 -23.41
N GLY A 293 -5.85 -12.76 -23.13
CA GLY A 293 -7.03 -13.49 -22.67
C GLY A 293 -7.41 -13.14 -21.24
N LEU A 294 -8.42 -13.81 -20.67
CA LEU A 294 -8.70 -13.77 -19.24
C LEU A 294 -7.57 -14.47 -18.48
N PRO A 295 -7.31 -14.07 -17.21
CA PRO A 295 -6.27 -14.70 -16.44
C PRO A 295 -6.65 -16.12 -16.02
N ASP A 296 -5.76 -17.06 -16.26
CA ASP A 296 -5.83 -18.42 -15.71
C ASP A 296 -5.08 -18.45 -14.39
N LYS A 297 -5.75 -18.85 -13.30
CA LYS A 297 -5.10 -19.01 -12.00
C LYS A 297 -4.21 -20.24 -12.01
N LEU A 298 -2.92 -20.06 -11.76
CA LEU A 298 -1.93 -21.15 -11.68
C LEU A 298 -1.85 -21.75 -10.27
N THR A 299 -1.75 -20.91 -9.26
CA THR A 299 -1.65 -21.38 -7.86
C THR A 299 -2.11 -20.29 -6.88
N GLY A 300 -2.47 -20.72 -5.66
CA GLY A 300 -2.64 -19.83 -4.51
C GLY A 300 -1.43 -19.88 -3.57
N GLY A 301 -1.36 -18.90 -2.66
CA GLY A 301 -0.30 -18.86 -1.65
C GLY A 301 1.07 -18.43 -2.19
N TRP A 302 1.14 -17.70 -3.29
CA TRP A 302 2.37 -17.19 -3.86
C TRP A 302 3.00 -16.12 -2.96
N ASN A 303 3.90 -16.56 -2.08
CA ASN A 303 4.61 -15.71 -1.10
C ASN A 303 6.05 -15.43 -1.52
N PHE A 304 6.27 -15.27 -2.80
CA PHE A 304 7.58 -15.09 -3.39
C PHE A 304 7.69 -13.68 -3.96
N THR A 305 8.90 -13.17 -4.03
CA THR A 305 9.20 -11.85 -4.59
C THR A 305 10.26 -11.99 -5.69
N GLN A 306 10.42 -10.97 -6.51
CA GLN A 306 11.42 -10.98 -7.59
C GLN A 306 11.24 -12.19 -8.51
N THR A 307 9.99 -12.48 -8.89
CA THR A 307 9.69 -13.56 -9.84
C THR A 307 10.22 -13.18 -11.22
N VAL A 308 10.89 -14.12 -11.87
CA VAL A 308 11.37 -14.03 -13.25
C VAL A 308 10.93 -15.29 -13.98
N ALA A 309 10.51 -15.14 -15.23
CA ALA A 309 10.08 -16.24 -16.08
C ALA A 309 11.00 -16.33 -17.32
N ALA A 310 11.56 -17.50 -17.56
CA ALA A 310 12.36 -17.81 -18.74
C ALA A 310 12.62 -19.32 -18.79
N ASP A 311 13.10 -19.85 -19.91
CA ASP A 311 13.60 -21.21 -20.01
C ASP A 311 15.00 -21.29 -19.41
N PHE A 312 15.09 -21.74 -18.14
CA PHE A 312 16.35 -21.92 -17.41
C PHE A 312 16.91 -23.35 -17.57
N THR A 313 16.05 -24.29 -17.95
CA THR A 313 16.41 -25.71 -18.09
C THR A 313 16.83 -26.07 -19.52
N GLY A 314 16.54 -25.22 -20.50
CA GLY A 314 16.90 -25.43 -21.91
C GLY A 314 15.98 -26.42 -22.62
N ASP A 315 14.78 -26.70 -22.08
CA ASP A 315 13.83 -27.66 -22.64
C ASP A 315 12.77 -27.01 -23.56
N GLY A 316 12.83 -25.69 -23.70
CA GLY A 316 11.92 -24.86 -24.49
C GLY A 316 10.62 -24.51 -23.79
N VAL A 317 10.50 -24.78 -22.47
CA VAL A 317 9.34 -24.43 -21.65
C VAL A 317 9.73 -23.33 -20.66
N THR A 318 8.84 -22.40 -20.40
CA THR A 318 9.09 -21.34 -19.43
C THR A 318 9.08 -21.88 -18.01
N ASP A 319 10.18 -21.70 -17.29
CA ASP A 319 10.34 -21.91 -15.87
C ASP A 319 10.09 -20.62 -15.11
N LEU A 320 9.86 -20.72 -13.78
CA LEU A 320 9.83 -19.58 -12.89
C LEU A 320 10.98 -19.68 -11.89
N VAL A 321 11.65 -18.57 -11.65
CA VAL A 321 12.51 -18.40 -10.48
C VAL A 321 11.99 -17.28 -9.62
N ALA A 322 12.03 -17.44 -8.29
CA ALA A 322 11.58 -16.40 -7.38
C ALA A 322 12.34 -16.47 -6.06
N ARG A 323 12.44 -15.31 -5.39
CA ARG A 323 13.02 -15.18 -4.07
C ARG A 323 12.04 -15.63 -3.01
N GLN A 324 12.49 -16.51 -2.11
CA GLN A 324 11.79 -16.89 -0.89
C GLN A 324 12.58 -16.49 0.35
N GLU A 325 11.90 -15.87 1.31
CA GLU A 325 12.42 -15.69 2.66
C GLU A 325 11.78 -16.70 3.59
N ARG A 326 12.60 -17.56 4.21
CA ARG A 326 12.19 -18.53 5.24
C ARG A 326 12.63 -18.01 6.60
N ARG A 327 11.69 -17.60 7.43
CA ARG A 327 11.98 -17.07 8.78
C ARG A 327 12.36 -18.13 9.79
N THR A 328 11.92 -19.36 9.57
CA THR A 328 12.18 -20.52 10.43
C THR A 328 12.56 -21.72 9.59
N ALA A 329 13.40 -22.60 10.13
CA ALA A 329 13.65 -23.91 9.53
C ALA A 329 12.36 -24.74 9.56
N GLY A 330 12.11 -25.53 8.50
CA GLY A 330 10.90 -26.33 8.34
C GLY A 330 11.11 -27.46 7.35
N PRO A 331 10.01 -28.12 6.92
CA PRO A 331 10.08 -29.24 5.97
C PRO A 331 10.79 -28.91 4.65
N ASP A 332 10.73 -27.63 4.25
CA ASP A 332 11.35 -27.13 3.01
C ASP A 332 12.82 -26.69 3.18
N GLY A 333 13.41 -26.85 4.36
CA GLY A 333 14.83 -26.57 4.62
C GLY A 333 15.09 -25.52 5.71
N PRO A 334 16.33 -25.01 5.81
CA PRO A 334 16.76 -24.07 6.83
C PRO A 334 16.12 -22.68 6.68
N ALA A 335 16.19 -21.86 7.74
CA ALA A 335 15.88 -20.44 7.64
C ALA A 335 16.92 -19.73 6.75
N GLY A 336 16.49 -18.67 6.04
CA GLY A 336 17.35 -17.90 5.15
C GLY A 336 16.58 -17.32 3.95
N THR A 337 17.32 -16.70 3.05
CA THR A 337 16.80 -16.18 1.78
C THR A 337 17.31 -17.05 0.63
N PHE A 338 16.41 -17.56 -0.18
CA PHE A 338 16.70 -18.52 -1.25
C PHE A 338 16.17 -18.00 -2.58
N LEU A 339 16.89 -18.31 -3.67
CA LEU A 339 16.32 -18.34 -5.00
C LEU A 339 15.77 -19.75 -5.22
N ARG A 340 14.48 -19.83 -5.56
CA ARG A 340 13.81 -21.09 -5.88
C ARG A 340 13.39 -21.14 -7.33
N MET A 341 13.38 -22.32 -7.91
CA MET A 341 12.96 -22.58 -9.28
C MET A 341 11.81 -23.57 -9.32
N TRP A 342 10.83 -23.27 -10.15
CA TRP A 342 9.72 -24.13 -10.55
C TRP A 342 9.92 -24.43 -12.03
N VAL A 343 10.25 -25.67 -12.35
CA VAL A 343 10.42 -26.13 -13.73
C VAL A 343 9.05 -26.23 -14.38
N GLY A 344 8.91 -25.58 -15.54
CA GLY A 344 7.70 -25.64 -16.36
C GLY A 344 7.51 -27.02 -16.98
N THR A 345 6.26 -27.39 -17.27
CA THR A 345 5.93 -28.62 -17.98
C THR A 345 5.17 -28.31 -19.26
N LYS A 346 5.27 -29.15 -20.27
CA LYS A 346 4.55 -28.98 -21.55
C LYS A 346 3.03 -29.02 -21.40
N GLU A 347 2.53 -29.49 -20.29
CA GLU A 347 1.12 -29.51 -19.94
C GLU A 347 0.63 -28.19 -19.36
N GLY A 348 1.52 -27.20 -19.21
CA GLY A 348 1.18 -25.89 -18.64
C GLY A 348 1.01 -25.94 -17.12
N SER A 349 1.87 -26.68 -16.45
CA SER A 349 1.97 -26.71 -14.99
C SER A 349 3.43 -26.50 -14.57
N PHE A 350 3.67 -26.48 -13.27
CA PHE A 350 5.02 -26.36 -12.72
C PHE A 350 5.31 -27.54 -11.78
N GLU A 351 6.54 -28.06 -11.85
CA GLU A 351 7.01 -29.08 -10.92
C GLU A 351 7.19 -28.52 -9.51
N ARG A 352 7.42 -29.44 -8.55
CA ARG A 352 7.74 -29.05 -7.19
C ARG A 352 9.04 -28.22 -7.16
N PRO A 353 9.04 -27.04 -6.50
CA PRO A 353 10.18 -26.15 -6.56
C PRO A 353 11.42 -26.71 -5.86
N VAL A 354 12.57 -26.37 -6.42
CA VAL A 354 13.90 -26.69 -5.87
C VAL A 354 14.63 -25.40 -5.47
N ASP A 355 15.51 -25.48 -4.47
CA ASP A 355 16.38 -24.37 -4.12
C ASP A 355 17.55 -24.31 -5.11
N VAL A 356 17.68 -23.19 -5.81
CA VAL A 356 18.79 -22.95 -6.75
C VAL A 356 20.03 -22.47 -5.98
N THR A 357 19.86 -21.53 -5.08
CA THR A 357 20.94 -21.02 -4.21
C THR A 357 20.38 -20.44 -2.92
N GLY A 358 21.17 -20.52 -1.82
CA GLY A 358 20.92 -19.80 -0.57
C GLY A 358 21.60 -18.43 -0.57
N ASP A 359 21.38 -17.67 0.50
CA ASP A 359 21.94 -16.34 0.71
C ASP A 359 21.67 -15.36 -0.45
N TRP A 360 20.44 -15.42 -0.98
CA TRP A 360 20.01 -14.60 -2.10
C TRP A 360 19.63 -13.18 -1.64
N PHE A 361 20.62 -12.28 -1.58
CA PHE A 361 20.45 -10.89 -1.14
C PHE A 361 20.31 -9.91 -2.33
N VAL A 362 19.78 -10.37 -3.44
CA VAL A 362 19.54 -9.58 -4.66
C VAL A 362 18.29 -8.73 -4.47
N THR A 363 18.31 -7.47 -4.90
CA THR A 363 17.15 -6.55 -4.78
C THR A 363 16.36 -6.40 -6.09
N GLU A 364 17.00 -6.54 -7.24
CA GLU A 364 16.38 -6.59 -8.57
C GLU A 364 17.03 -7.74 -9.34
N VAL A 365 16.25 -8.53 -10.07
CA VAL A 365 16.75 -9.62 -10.90
C VAL A 365 16.03 -9.64 -12.25
N VAL A 366 16.78 -9.90 -13.32
CA VAL A 366 16.30 -10.06 -14.70
C VAL A 366 16.95 -11.28 -15.33
N ALA A 367 16.28 -11.87 -16.33
CA ALA A 367 16.75 -13.02 -17.08
C ALA A 367 16.93 -12.69 -18.55
N GLY A 368 17.89 -13.34 -19.21
CA GLY A 368 18.17 -13.25 -20.63
C GLY A 368 19.49 -13.90 -20.98
N ASP A 369 19.75 -14.15 -22.25
CA ASP A 369 21.06 -14.61 -22.71
C ASP A 369 22.04 -13.42 -22.79
N PHE A 370 22.68 -13.09 -21.65
CA PHE A 370 23.64 -11.99 -21.57
C PHE A 370 25.05 -12.41 -22.03
N THR A 371 25.33 -13.71 -21.99
CA THR A 371 26.64 -14.23 -22.42
C THR A 371 26.70 -14.45 -23.91
N GLY A 372 25.58 -14.60 -24.59
CA GLY A 372 25.47 -14.89 -26.03
C GLY A 372 25.81 -16.35 -26.35
N ASP A 373 25.56 -17.28 -25.39
CA ASP A 373 25.76 -18.72 -25.54
C ASP A 373 24.46 -19.50 -25.81
N GLY A 374 23.33 -18.82 -25.92
CA GLY A 374 22.02 -19.38 -26.18
C GLY A 374 21.31 -19.93 -24.91
N LYS A 375 21.83 -19.68 -23.72
CA LYS A 375 21.25 -20.11 -22.47
C LYS A 375 20.79 -18.94 -21.65
N THR A 376 19.78 -19.16 -20.83
CA THR A 376 19.26 -18.11 -19.97
C THR A 376 20.17 -17.88 -18.77
N ASP A 377 20.67 -16.66 -18.65
CA ASP A 377 21.46 -16.15 -17.53
C ASP A 377 20.57 -15.30 -16.60
N LEU A 378 21.09 -15.00 -15.40
CA LEU A 378 20.52 -14.02 -14.49
C LEU A 378 21.47 -12.84 -14.29
N ILE A 379 20.93 -11.62 -14.34
CA ILE A 379 21.61 -10.43 -13.82
C ILE A 379 20.82 -9.93 -12.62
N GLY A 380 21.53 -9.64 -11.53
CA GLY A 380 20.92 -9.18 -10.29
C GLY A 380 21.71 -8.07 -9.61
N LYS A 381 20.99 -7.20 -8.91
CA LYS A 381 21.55 -6.08 -8.14
C LYS A 381 21.80 -6.50 -6.70
N VAL A 382 23.07 -6.39 -6.26
CA VAL A 382 23.49 -6.63 -4.88
C VAL A 382 24.11 -5.35 -4.35
N GLY A 383 23.46 -4.70 -3.40
CA GLY A 383 23.79 -3.33 -3.03
C GLY A 383 23.60 -2.37 -4.22
N ASN A 384 24.66 -1.73 -4.65
CA ASN A 384 24.67 -0.86 -5.83
C ASN A 384 25.42 -1.47 -7.03
N ASP A 385 25.72 -2.76 -7.01
CA ASP A 385 26.48 -3.42 -8.06
C ASP A 385 25.61 -4.43 -8.80
N LEU A 386 25.83 -4.58 -10.12
CA LEU A 386 25.23 -5.63 -10.92
C LEU A 386 26.17 -6.84 -11.00
N TRP A 387 25.60 -8.01 -10.83
CA TRP A 387 26.24 -9.29 -10.89
C TRP A 387 25.56 -10.22 -11.89
N LEU A 388 26.33 -10.99 -12.64
CA LEU A 388 25.89 -12.00 -13.59
C LEU A 388 26.05 -13.39 -12.98
N TRP A 389 25.04 -14.23 -13.11
CA TRP A 389 25.06 -15.68 -12.92
C TRP A 389 24.81 -16.31 -14.29
N ALA A 390 25.87 -16.80 -14.94
CA ALA A 390 25.75 -17.45 -16.26
C ALA A 390 25.05 -18.82 -16.09
N GLY A 391 24.00 -19.04 -16.87
CA GLY A 391 23.22 -20.26 -16.87
C GLY A 391 23.93 -21.42 -17.56
N HIS A 392 23.73 -22.65 -17.05
CA HIS A 392 24.23 -23.86 -17.70
C HIS A 392 23.19 -24.49 -18.64
N GLY A 393 21.95 -23.97 -18.68
CA GLY A 393 20.84 -24.51 -19.47
C GLY A 393 20.29 -25.83 -18.91
N ASN A 394 20.47 -26.08 -17.63
CA ASN A 394 19.95 -27.22 -16.89
C ASN A 394 19.37 -26.82 -15.52
N GLY A 395 19.04 -25.53 -15.36
CA GLY A 395 18.58 -24.97 -14.09
C GLY A 395 19.67 -24.61 -13.09
N GLU A 396 20.94 -24.84 -13.43
CA GLU A 396 22.09 -24.47 -12.60
C GLU A 396 22.80 -23.24 -13.16
N PHE A 397 23.51 -22.53 -12.28
CA PHE A 397 24.21 -21.29 -12.63
C PHE A 397 25.67 -21.33 -12.18
N ALA A 398 26.52 -20.69 -12.93
CA ALA A 398 27.91 -20.44 -12.58
C ALA A 398 28.03 -19.52 -11.37
N LYS A 399 29.20 -19.50 -10.72
CA LYS A 399 29.51 -18.51 -9.69
C LYS A 399 29.39 -17.10 -10.27
N ARG A 400 28.73 -16.20 -9.53
CA ARG A 400 28.52 -14.83 -9.97
C ARG A 400 29.79 -14.09 -10.36
N ALA A 401 29.73 -13.32 -11.41
CA ALA A 401 30.76 -12.39 -11.90
C ALA A 401 30.26 -10.96 -11.79
N LEU A 402 31.14 -10.02 -11.45
CA LEU A 402 30.80 -8.60 -11.40
C LEU A 402 30.62 -8.05 -12.81
N VAL A 403 29.47 -7.44 -13.10
CA VAL A 403 29.16 -6.78 -14.39
C VAL A 403 29.58 -5.30 -14.32
N THR A 404 29.07 -4.57 -13.34
CA THR A 404 29.41 -3.16 -13.13
C THR A 404 29.18 -2.75 -11.68
N GLN A 405 29.92 -1.74 -11.24
CA GLN A 405 29.74 -1.11 -9.95
C GLN A 405 28.91 0.17 -10.07
N GLY A 406 28.24 0.55 -8.99
CA GLY A 406 27.52 1.82 -8.89
C GLY A 406 26.27 1.90 -9.75
N TRP A 407 25.51 0.80 -9.91
CA TRP A 407 24.25 0.78 -10.64
C TRP A 407 23.17 1.60 -9.91
N ALA A 408 22.99 2.85 -10.34
CA ALA A 408 22.06 3.82 -9.76
C ALA A 408 20.69 3.84 -10.48
N TYR A 409 20.35 2.78 -11.20
CA TYR A 409 19.10 2.65 -11.94
C TYR A 409 18.11 1.75 -11.22
N THR A 410 16.84 1.89 -11.59
CA THR A 410 15.69 1.13 -11.06
C THR A 410 14.81 0.63 -12.19
N GLN A 411 13.89 -0.29 -11.90
CA GLN A 411 13.00 -0.90 -12.89
C GLN A 411 13.77 -1.49 -14.06
N THR A 412 14.83 -2.20 -13.74
CA THR A 412 15.65 -2.89 -14.74
C THR A 412 14.83 -4.02 -15.37
N THR A 413 14.78 -4.07 -16.70
CA THR A 413 14.21 -5.18 -17.48
C THR A 413 15.18 -5.59 -18.57
N ALA A 414 15.06 -6.82 -19.07
CA ALA A 414 15.97 -7.38 -20.05
C ALA A 414 15.26 -7.92 -21.28
N GLY A 415 15.94 -7.91 -22.40
CA GLY A 415 15.51 -8.48 -23.68
C GLY A 415 16.41 -8.03 -24.82
N ASP A 416 16.35 -8.70 -25.95
CA ASP A 416 17.05 -8.26 -27.15
C ASP A 416 16.27 -7.13 -27.82
N PHE A 417 16.60 -5.88 -27.48
CA PHE A 417 15.92 -4.69 -28.01
C PHE A 417 16.52 -4.21 -29.34
N ASN A 418 17.77 -4.56 -29.60
CA ASN A 418 18.47 -4.10 -30.77
C ASN A 418 18.48 -5.15 -31.92
N GLY A 419 18.10 -6.40 -31.65
CA GLY A 419 17.98 -7.47 -32.64
C GLY A 419 19.30 -8.19 -32.97
N ASP A 420 20.30 -8.13 -32.05
CA ASP A 420 21.60 -8.77 -32.25
C ASP A 420 21.72 -10.18 -31.65
N GLY A 421 20.65 -10.64 -30.97
CA GLY A 421 20.56 -11.95 -30.33
C GLY A 421 21.19 -12.02 -28.94
N ILE A 422 21.62 -10.89 -28.38
CA ILE A 422 22.16 -10.81 -27.02
C ILE A 422 21.19 -9.98 -26.16
N ALA A 423 20.96 -10.38 -24.92
CA ALA A 423 20.08 -9.64 -24.04
C ALA A 423 20.70 -8.28 -23.66
N ASP A 424 19.93 -7.23 -23.88
CA ASP A 424 20.19 -5.85 -23.45
C ASP A 424 19.51 -5.59 -22.10
N LEU A 425 19.89 -4.49 -21.43
CA LEU A 425 19.14 -3.96 -20.28
C LEU A 425 18.45 -2.66 -20.65
N VAL A 426 17.22 -2.49 -20.15
CA VAL A 426 16.52 -1.21 -20.12
C VAL A 426 16.28 -0.85 -18.66
N ALA A 427 16.66 0.37 -18.25
CA ALA A 427 16.53 0.80 -16.85
C ALA A 427 16.27 2.30 -16.75
N ARG A 428 15.64 2.71 -15.65
CA ARG A 428 15.25 4.09 -15.36
C ARG A 428 16.22 4.75 -14.39
N ASP A 429 16.67 5.97 -14.69
CA ASP A 429 17.45 6.79 -13.77
C ASP A 429 16.57 7.58 -12.77
N ASP A 430 17.18 8.29 -11.83
CA ASP A 430 16.54 9.14 -10.83
C ASP A 430 15.79 10.36 -11.43
N LYS A 431 16.18 10.79 -12.63
CA LYS A 431 15.56 11.88 -13.40
C LYS A 431 14.40 11.40 -14.27
N LYS A 432 14.00 10.12 -14.12
CA LYS A 432 12.95 9.48 -14.92
C LYS A 432 13.31 9.38 -16.40
N ASN A 433 14.56 9.29 -16.75
CA ASN A 433 14.98 8.91 -18.10
C ASN A 433 15.08 7.39 -18.20
N LEU A 434 14.59 6.83 -19.30
CA LEU A 434 14.73 5.42 -19.63
C LEU A 434 15.92 5.24 -20.56
N TRP A 435 16.85 4.36 -20.18
CA TRP A 435 18.09 4.10 -20.89
C TRP A 435 18.16 2.66 -21.37
N LEU A 436 18.68 2.46 -22.58
CA LEU A 436 19.08 1.17 -23.13
C LEU A 436 20.58 0.98 -22.91
N PHE A 437 20.98 -0.18 -22.41
CA PHE A 437 22.34 -0.66 -22.29
C PHE A 437 22.51 -1.86 -23.21
N PRO A 438 23.02 -1.68 -24.45
CA PRO A 438 23.17 -2.78 -25.38
C PRO A 438 24.14 -3.85 -24.87
N GLY A 439 23.67 -5.10 -24.89
CA GLY A 439 24.44 -6.26 -24.48
C GLY A 439 25.62 -6.57 -25.44
N ARG A 440 26.63 -7.24 -24.90
CA ARG A 440 27.77 -7.75 -25.62
C ARG A 440 28.11 -9.15 -25.13
N LYS A 441 28.57 -10.01 -26.04
CA LYS A 441 29.02 -11.36 -25.67
C LYS A 441 29.91 -11.37 -24.42
N GLY A 442 29.65 -12.30 -23.54
CA GLY A 442 30.38 -12.44 -22.27
C GLY A 442 29.85 -11.59 -21.12
N GLY A 443 28.60 -11.05 -21.22
CA GLY A 443 27.90 -10.42 -20.11
C GLY A 443 28.35 -8.99 -19.79
N THR A 444 28.87 -8.27 -20.78
CA THR A 444 29.22 -6.85 -20.69
C THR A 444 28.26 -5.99 -21.51
N PHE A 445 28.28 -4.67 -21.31
CA PHE A 445 27.39 -3.74 -21.99
C PHE A 445 28.16 -2.65 -22.75
N ALA A 446 27.56 -2.18 -23.84
CA ALA A 446 28.02 -1.01 -24.57
C ALA A 446 27.65 0.29 -23.86
N GLU A 447 28.06 1.43 -24.44
CA GLU A 447 27.63 2.74 -23.99
C GLU A 447 26.09 2.85 -24.07
N LYS A 448 25.49 3.37 -23.02
CA LYS A 448 24.04 3.49 -22.89
C LYS A 448 23.46 4.52 -23.88
N VAL A 449 22.26 4.25 -24.35
CA VAL A 449 21.50 5.11 -25.25
C VAL A 449 20.23 5.58 -24.57
N LEU A 450 19.92 6.88 -24.64
CA LEU A 450 18.68 7.43 -24.12
C LEU A 450 17.51 7.01 -25.00
N LEU A 451 16.56 6.26 -24.45
CA LEU A 451 15.33 5.89 -25.13
C LEU A 451 14.28 7.00 -25.07
N THR A 452 14.03 7.53 -23.88
CA THR A 452 13.08 8.62 -23.66
C THR A 452 13.30 9.29 -22.29
N GLY A 453 12.93 10.55 -22.18
CA GLY A 453 12.79 11.24 -20.90
C GLY A 453 11.36 11.15 -20.36
N GLY A 454 11.20 11.44 -19.06
CA GLY A 454 9.88 11.51 -18.42
C GLY A 454 9.16 10.16 -18.26
N TRP A 455 9.91 9.06 -18.12
CA TRP A 455 9.35 7.72 -17.86
C TRP A 455 8.71 7.67 -16.48
N LYS A 456 7.42 7.96 -16.41
CA LYS A 456 6.64 7.99 -15.16
C LYS A 456 6.06 6.64 -14.74
N TYR A 457 6.18 5.65 -15.60
CA TYR A 457 5.56 4.33 -15.45
C TYR A 457 6.28 3.50 -14.40
N THR A 458 5.56 2.51 -13.89
CA THR A 458 6.04 1.52 -12.92
C THR A 458 5.91 0.12 -13.49
N GLN A 459 6.59 -0.85 -12.88
CA GLN A 459 6.54 -2.26 -13.31
C GLN A 459 6.79 -2.45 -14.81
N THR A 460 7.91 -1.94 -15.29
CA THR A 460 8.31 -2.14 -16.69
C THR A 460 8.81 -3.56 -16.89
N VAL A 461 8.22 -4.28 -17.85
CA VAL A 461 8.62 -5.63 -18.27
C VAL A 461 8.82 -5.69 -19.77
N ALA A 462 9.64 -6.62 -20.22
CA ALA A 462 10.02 -6.80 -21.61
C ALA A 462 9.69 -8.23 -22.09
N GLY A 463 9.28 -8.34 -23.36
CA GLY A 463 8.99 -9.60 -24.03
C GLY A 463 8.38 -9.35 -25.40
N ASP A 464 8.32 -10.35 -26.26
CA ASP A 464 7.60 -10.24 -27.54
C ASP A 464 6.10 -10.48 -27.32
N PHE A 465 5.38 -9.44 -26.89
CA PHE A 465 3.94 -9.51 -26.65
C PHE A 465 3.10 -9.43 -27.94
N THR A 466 3.69 -9.00 -29.03
CA THR A 466 3.00 -8.85 -30.33
C THR A 466 3.14 -10.04 -31.23
N GLY A 467 4.09 -10.94 -30.95
CA GLY A 467 4.43 -12.09 -31.79
C GLY A 467 5.10 -11.70 -33.11
N ASN A 468 5.88 -10.61 -33.10
CA ASN A 468 6.61 -10.12 -34.28
C ASN A 468 8.09 -10.48 -34.23
N GLY A 469 8.54 -11.24 -33.22
CA GLY A 469 9.94 -11.63 -33.01
C GLY A 469 10.83 -10.51 -32.48
N LYS A 470 10.24 -9.45 -31.89
CA LYS A 470 10.97 -8.29 -31.35
C LYS A 470 10.54 -8.00 -29.94
N THR A 471 11.49 -7.58 -29.11
CA THR A 471 11.20 -7.27 -27.71
C THR A 471 10.42 -5.98 -27.58
N ASP A 472 9.20 -6.08 -27.04
CA ASP A 472 8.30 -4.99 -26.67
C ASP A 472 8.52 -4.59 -25.21
N LEU A 473 7.97 -3.44 -24.81
CA LEU A 473 7.84 -3.04 -23.41
C LEU A 473 6.37 -2.98 -23.00
N ILE A 474 6.08 -3.47 -21.81
CA ILE A 474 4.83 -3.21 -21.09
C ILE A 474 5.16 -2.51 -19.79
N ALA A 475 4.39 -1.47 -19.44
CA ALA A 475 4.52 -0.79 -18.18
C ALA A 475 3.16 -0.29 -17.67
N ARG A 476 3.05 -0.12 -16.35
CA ARG A 476 1.83 0.39 -15.71
C ARG A 476 1.91 1.89 -15.54
N ASP A 477 0.84 2.60 -15.92
CA ASP A 477 0.59 3.98 -15.51
C ASP A 477 -0.20 3.92 -14.18
N ASP A 478 0.40 4.40 -13.09
CA ASP A 478 -0.24 4.38 -11.75
C ASP A 478 -1.52 5.23 -11.71
N GLU A 479 -1.63 6.21 -12.59
CA GLU A 479 -2.83 7.02 -12.77
C GLU A 479 -3.26 6.99 -14.26
N PRO A 480 -4.30 6.26 -14.61
CA PRO A 480 -5.40 5.63 -13.86
C PRO A 480 -5.24 4.12 -13.57
N GLY A 481 -4.04 3.56 -13.52
CA GLY A 481 -3.82 2.13 -13.33
C GLY A 481 -3.82 1.33 -14.64
N THR A 482 -3.68 2.01 -15.77
CA THR A 482 -3.69 1.41 -17.09
C THR A 482 -2.35 0.73 -17.40
N VAL A 483 -2.40 -0.47 -17.95
CA VAL A 483 -1.24 -1.13 -18.52
C VAL A 483 -1.08 -0.68 -19.98
N LEU A 484 0.13 -0.26 -20.33
CA LEU A 484 0.47 0.28 -21.65
C LEU A 484 1.56 -0.56 -22.29
N ARG A 485 1.51 -0.71 -23.61
CA ARG A 485 2.50 -1.43 -24.42
C ARG A 485 3.15 -0.50 -25.44
N TRP A 486 4.45 -0.69 -25.64
CA TRP A 486 5.27 -0.10 -26.69
C TRP A 486 5.83 -1.24 -27.53
N ALA A 487 5.36 -1.41 -28.77
CA ALA A 487 5.86 -2.45 -29.66
C ALA A 487 7.30 -2.13 -30.11
N GLY A 488 8.20 -3.09 -29.94
CA GLY A 488 9.59 -2.98 -30.35
C GLY A 488 9.77 -3.04 -31.86
N ARG A 489 10.81 -2.33 -32.35
CA ARG A 489 11.20 -2.36 -33.79
C ARG A 489 12.44 -3.21 -34.05
N GLY A 490 13.05 -3.78 -32.98
CA GLY A 490 14.27 -4.59 -33.07
C GLY A 490 15.52 -3.80 -33.48
N ASN A 491 15.54 -2.50 -33.19
CA ASN A 491 16.65 -1.60 -33.46
C ASN A 491 16.87 -0.60 -32.30
N GLY A 492 16.46 -0.97 -31.09
CA GLY A 492 16.50 -0.11 -29.93
C GLY A 492 15.44 0.98 -29.91
N THR A 493 14.42 0.96 -30.79
CA THR A 493 13.33 1.95 -30.79
C THR A 493 11.97 1.28 -30.71
N PHE A 494 10.95 2.04 -30.33
CA PHE A 494 9.60 1.56 -30.09
C PHE A 494 8.56 2.32 -30.91
N ALA A 495 7.42 1.68 -31.18
CA ALA A 495 6.23 2.34 -31.71
C ALA A 495 5.55 3.21 -30.61
N ALA A 496 4.57 4.03 -31.03
CA ALA A 496 3.74 4.76 -30.10
C ALA A 496 3.01 3.79 -29.14
N ARG A 497 2.87 4.21 -27.87
CA ARG A 497 2.20 3.39 -26.86
C ARG A 497 0.73 3.17 -27.19
N VAL A 498 0.25 2.00 -26.86
CA VAL A 498 -1.16 1.64 -26.90
C VAL A 498 -1.61 1.05 -25.55
N PRO A 499 -2.85 1.26 -25.10
CA PRO A 499 -3.39 0.54 -23.95
C PRO A 499 -3.37 -0.97 -24.26
N VAL A 500 -3.01 -1.75 -23.25
CA VAL A 500 -3.21 -3.19 -23.27
C VAL A 500 -4.68 -3.45 -22.96
N SER A 501 -5.40 -3.98 -23.95
CA SER A 501 -6.78 -4.40 -23.76
C SER A 501 -6.82 -5.88 -23.37
N SER A 502 -7.54 -6.23 -22.34
CA SER A 502 -8.10 -7.56 -22.23
C SER A 502 -9.24 -7.65 -23.27
N SER A 503 -9.09 -8.47 -24.27
CA SER A 503 -10.23 -8.80 -25.11
C SER A 503 -11.14 -9.72 -24.30
N TYR A 504 -12.21 -9.14 -23.78
CA TYR A 504 -13.34 -9.88 -23.22
C TYR A 504 -14.08 -10.65 -24.32
#